data_4e65f4851d9af51c8eed488dc8199a3f
#
_entry.id   4e65f4851d9af51c8eed488dc8199a3f
#
_cell.length_a   1.000
_cell.length_b   1.000
_cell.length_c   1.000
_cell.angle_alpha   90.00
_cell.angle_beta   90.00
_cell.angle_gamma   90.00
#
_symmetry.space_group_name_H-M   'P 1'
#
loop_
_entity.id
_entity.type
_entity.pdbx_description
1 polymer ?
#
loop_
_entity_poly.entity_id
_entity_poly.type
_entity_poly.pdbx_seq_one_letter_code
_entity_poly.pdbx_strand_id
1 'polypeptide(L)'
;MKQTGAFLARPMLILTVALVGLNLRPFMTSIGPLVSKIRAGTGLSLQGIALLTLLPMMLMGLIAFIGPIVQSMVGERRVVLGALLTICIGCALRFLFPTAEGLIASAIIIGLGVALIQAAFPGIIKREFSQHIGPMMGLYSAMLMGGGALGAWLAPVISNITVLWSLGLAFFTIPAVLALVSTFIFLPSIVSSTAHLSPVKTLLKKPRTWLLMLCFGLVNGGYSSVVAWLAPSFQDHGWSISQSGKLLALLALSQAASALSLPILARKYKDRRPWLWFTLFMQFAGFAGLAFIPEFASVLWAICLGIGLGGCFALTLIVALDHFEEPNNAGALSALMQGGGFLLAAIPPWFVAALHDFTGTYKAGWIFHLCSVILVIVLVVRLAPRSYNKIH
;
A
#
# COMPACT_ATOMS: atom_id res chain seq x y z
N MET A 1 -41.00 -2.63 10.88
CA MET A 1 -39.87 -3.53 10.58
C MET A 1 -38.84 -3.02 9.55
N LYS A 2 -39.17 -2.11 8.61
CA LYS A 2 -38.16 -1.58 7.64
C LYS A 2 -37.18 -0.55 8.22
N GLN A 3 -37.53 0.21 9.26
CA GLN A 3 -36.66 1.24 9.84
C GLN A 3 -35.54 0.70 10.76
N THR A 4 -35.80 -0.39 11.48
CA THR A 4 -34.80 -1.04 12.33
C THR A 4 -33.68 -1.70 11.52
N GLY A 5 -33.95 -2.22 10.33
CA GLY A 5 -32.96 -2.78 9.42
C GLY A 5 -31.98 -1.73 8.86
N ALA A 6 -32.44 -0.51 8.60
CA ALA A 6 -31.61 0.58 8.08
C ALA A 6 -30.64 1.15 9.16
N PHE A 7 -31.03 1.11 10.43
CA PHE A 7 -30.19 1.59 11.53
C PHE A 7 -29.01 0.65 11.82
N LEU A 8 -29.20 -0.66 11.71
CA LEU A 8 -28.16 -1.67 11.88
C LEU A 8 -27.27 -1.85 10.63
N ALA A 9 -27.78 -1.49 9.44
CA ALA A 9 -27.02 -1.64 8.19
C ALA A 9 -25.84 -0.68 8.09
N ARG A 10 -25.94 0.55 8.60
CA ARG A 10 -24.84 1.53 8.57
C ARG A 10 -23.60 1.11 9.40
N PRO A 11 -23.72 0.74 10.69
CA PRO A 11 -22.54 0.28 11.45
C PRO A 11 -21.92 -0.99 10.87
N MET A 12 -22.72 -1.92 10.33
CA MET A 12 -22.19 -3.12 9.69
C MET A 12 -21.46 -2.82 8.38
N LEU A 13 -21.90 -1.83 7.62
CA LEU A 13 -21.19 -1.37 6.42
C LEU A 13 -19.86 -0.66 6.79
N ILE A 14 -19.82 0.09 7.90
CA ILE A 14 -18.58 0.66 8.44
C ILE A 14 -17.60 -0.45 8.83
N LEU A 15 -18.09 -1.49 9.52
CA LEU A 15 -17.29 -2.68 9.84
C LEU A 15 -16.77 -3.36 8.57
N THR A 16 -17.58 -3.46 7.52
CA THR A 16 -17.16 -4.01 6.22
C THR A 16 -16.04 -3.19 5.62
N VAL A 17 -16.12 -1.84 5.64
CA VAL A 17 -15.05 -0.95 5.19
C VAL A 17 -13.75 -1.21 5.96
N ALA A 18 -13.86 -1.35 7.29
CA ALA A 18 -12.70 -1.63 8.14
C ALA A 18 -12.08 -3.00 7.82
N LEU A 19 -12.89 -4.06 7.74
CA LEU A 19 -12.42 -5.41 7.45
C LEU A 19 -11.78 -5.52 6.06
N VAL A 20 -12.38 -4.91 5.03
CA VAL A 20 -11.81 -4.89 3.70
C VAL A 20 -10.48 -4.17 3.71
N GLY A 21 -10.40 -2.97 4.29
CA GLY A 21 -9.14 -2.21 4.39
C GLY A 21 -8.04 -3.02 5.08
N LEU A 22 -8.35 -3.67 6.19
CA LEU A 22 -7.41 -4.46 6.99
C LEU A 22 -6.73 -5.59 6.19
N ASN A 23 -7.40 -6.15 5.21
CA ASN A 23 -6.88 -7.27 4.41
C ASN A 23 -5.94 -6.86 3.27
N LEU A 24 -5.75 -5.56 3.01
CA LEU A 24 -5.03 -5.10 1.82
C LEU A 24 -3.51 -5.00 1.95
N ARG A 25 -2.94 -5.16 3.15
CA ARG A 25 -1.49 -5.01 3.37
C ARG A 25 -0.80 -6.18 4.08
N PRO A 26 -1.47 -7.01 4.90
CA PRO A 26 -0.79 -8.07 5.67
C PRO A 26 0.01 -9.02 4.79
N PHE A 27 -0.48 -9.32 3.59
CA PHE A 27 0.16 -10.27 2.66
C PHE A 27 1.58 -9.86 2.23
N MET A 28 1.88 -8.56 2.22
CA MET A 28 3.22 -8.04 1.92
C MET A 28 4.06 -7.90 3.18
N THR A 29 3.50 -7.27 4.22
CA THR A 29 4.25 -6.92 5.44
C THR A 29 4.61 -8.12 6.30
N SER A 30 3.90 -9.24 6.16
CA SER A 30 4.21 -10.50 6.83
C SER A 30 5.45 -11.21 6.26
N ILE A 31 5.86 -10.91 5.03
CA ILE A 31 6.97 -11.58 4.36
C ILE A 31 8.31 -11.11 4.95
N GLY A 32 8.53 -9.81 5.05
CA GLY A 32 9.80 -9.23 5.48
C GLY A 32 10.39 -9.87 6.75
N PRO A 33 9.66 -9.93 7.86
CA PRO A 33 10.16 -10.57 9.09
C PRO A 33 10.48 -12.07 8.95
N LEU A 34 9.82 -12.78 8.04
CA LEU A 34 9.95 -14.23 7.85
C LEU A 34 10.91 -14.62 6.71
N VAL A 35 11.59 -13.66 6.07
CA VAL A 35 12.47 -13.90 4.89
C VAL A 35 13.46 -15.03 5.13
N SER A 36 14.15 -15.04 6.28
CA SER A 36 15.14 -16.09 6.61
C SER A 36 14.50 -17.49 6.66
N LYS A 37 13.33 -17.63 7.31
CA LYS A 37 12.59 -18.91 7.40
C LYS A 37 12.03 -19.34 6.03
N ILE A 38 11.51 -18.40 5.25
CA ILE A 38 10.99 -18.67 3.90
C ILE A 38 12.11 -19.15 3.00
N ARG A 39 13.26 -18.48 2.99
CA ARG A 39 14.42 -18.90 2.20
C ARG A 39 14.93 -20.28 2.58
N ALA A 40 15.06 -20.56 3.88
CA ALA A 40 15.46 -21.87 4.37
C ALA A 40 14.49 -22.98 3.95
N GLY A 41 13.17 -22.68 3.93
CA GLY A 41 12.14 -23.68 3.59
C GLY A 41 11.87 -23.84 2.08
N THR A 42 12.18 -22.84 1.25
CA THR A 42 11.83 -22.83 -0.18
C THR A 42 13.02 -22.76 -1.13
N GLY A 43 14.21 -22.40 -0.64
CA GLY A 43 15.39 -22.16 -1.47
C GLY A 43 15.35 -20.86 -2.30
N LEU A 44 14.35 -19.98 -2.10
CA LEU A 44 14.25 -18.73 -2.84
C LEU A 44 15.45 -17.82 -2.59
N SER A 45 15.99 -17.24 -3.66
CA SER A 45 16.96 -16.15 -3.58
C SER A 45 16.32 -14.87 -3.03
N LEU A 46 17.11 -13.84 -2.71
CA LEU A 46 16.57 -12.54 -2.30
C LEU A 46 15.72 -11.91 -3.42
N GLN A 47 16.16 -12.04 -4.68
CA GLN A 47 15.36 -11.58 -5.82
C GLN A 47 14.05 -12.37 -5.93
N GLY A 48 14.04 -13.68 -5.66
CA GLY A 48 12.84 -14.51 -5.61
C GLY A 48 11.86 -14.04 -4.52
N ILE A 49 12.38 -13.68 -3.34
CA ILE A 49 11.56 -13.05 -2.28
C ILE A 49 11.01 -11.70 -2.72
N ALA A 50 11.82 -10.87 -3.41
CA ALA A 50 11.37 -9.58 -3.91
C ALA A 50 10.19 -9.70 -4.89
N LEU A 51 10.07 -10.80 -5.64
CA LEU A 51 8.92 -11.06 -6.52
C LEU A 51 7.59 -11.11 -5.75
N LEU A 52 7.61 -11.55 -4.50
CA LEU A 52 6.40 -11.60 -3.66
C LEU A 52 5.84 -10.20 -3.34
N THR A 53 6.64 -9.16 -3.50
CA THR A 53 6.23 -7.75 -3.35
C THR A 53 6.05 -7.09 -4.71
N LEU A 54 6.95 -7.38 -5.66
CA LEU A 54 6.96 -6.81 -7.01
C LEU A 54 5.68 -7.17 -7.77
N LEU A 55 5.32 -8.47 -7.82
CA LEU A 55 4.18 -8.93 -8.62
C LEU A 55 2.85 -8.32 -8.17
N PRO A 56 2.50 -8.29 -6.86
CA PRO A 56 1.30 -7.59 -6.42
C PRO A 56 1.29 -6.11 -6.75
N MET A 57 2.42 -5.41 -6.60
CA MET A 57 2.49 -3.98 -6.91
C MET A 57 2.36 -3.70 -8.41
N MET A 58 2.94 -4.55 -9.26
CA MET A 58 2.70 -4.48 -10.71
C MET A 58 1.23 -4.66 -11.05
N LEU A 59 0.56 -5.63 -10.43
CA LEU A 59 -0.88 -5.84 -10.62
C LEU A 59 -1.69 -4.65 -10.14
N MET A 60 -1.35 -4.06 -8.99
CA MET A 60 -1.99 -2.82 -8.52
C MET A 60 -1.83 -1.68 -9.53
N GLY A 61 -0.66 -1.54 -10.14
CA GLY A 61 -0.41 -0.57 -11.18
C GLY A 61 -1.24 -0.84 -12.45
N LEU A 62 -1.24 -2.07 -12.95
CA LEU A 62 -1.97 -2.45 -14.18
C LEU A 62 -3.49 -2.36 -14.00
N ILE A 63 -4.01 -2.89 -12.90
CA ILE A 63 -5.44 -2.89 -12.60
C ILE A 63 -5.98 -1.49 -12.33
N ALA A 64 -5.16 -0.53 -11.89
CA ALA A 64 -5.58 0.86 -11.75
C ALA A 64 -6.13 1.45 -13.06
N PHE A 65 -5.60 1.01 -14.22
CA PHE A 65 -6.07 1.45 -15.53
C PHE A 65 -7.31 0.70 -16.04
N ILE A 66 -7.42 -0.61 -15.76
CA ILE A 66 -8.49 -1.46 -16.28
C ILE A 66 -9.61 -1.73 -15.27
N GLY A 67 -9.37 -1.45 -14.00
CA GLY A 67 -10.32 -1.69 -12.91
C GLY A 67 -11.71 -1.09 -13.13
N PRO A 68 -11.83 0.18 -13.56
CA PRO A 68 -13.12 0.78 -13.88
C PRO A 68 -13.89 0.03 -14.99
N ILE A 69 -13.19 -0.52 -15.99
CA ILE A 69 -13.78 -1.30 -17.07
C ILE A 69 -14.33 -2.62 -16.50
N VAL A 70 -13.53 -3.31 -15.69
CA VAL A 70 -13.96 -4.57 -15.05
C VAL A 70 -15.18 -4.32 -14.15
N GLN A 71 -15.20 -3.21 -13.39
CA GLN A 71 -16.33 -2.84 -12.54
C GLN A 71 -17.61 -2.57 -13.34
N SER A 72 -17.50 -1.90 -14.49
CA SER A 72 -18.67 -1.63 -15.34
C SER A 72 -19.25 -2.90 -15.98
N MET A 73 -18.42 -3.90 -16.27
CA MET A 73 -18.84 -5.17 -16.89
C MET A 73 -19.44 -6.16 -15.88
N VAL A 74 -18.83 -6.29 -14.71
CA VAL A 74 -19.16 -7.34 -13.73
C VAL A 74 -20.06 -6.80 -12.61
N GLY A 75 -19.97 -5.50 -12.33
CA GLY A 75 -20.61 -4.83 -11.19
C GLY A 75 -19.72 -4.80 -9.95
N GLU A 76 -19.71 -3.65 -9.27
CA GLU A 76 -18.79 -3.36 -8.15
C GLU A 76 -18.83 -4.40 -7.03
N ARG A 77 -20.03 -4.82 -6.59
CA ARG A 77 -20.17 -5.83 -5.53
C ARG A 77 -19.55 -7.16 -5.90
N ARG A 78 -19.78 -7.63 -7.12
CA ARG A 78 -19.21 -8.91 -7.60
C ARG A 78 -17.69 -8.82 -7.73
N VAL A 79 -17.16 -7.69 -8.16
CA VAL A 79 -15.72 -7.43 -8.23
C VAL A 79 -15.10 -7.51 -6.83
N VAL A 80 -15.69 -6.86 -5.81
CA VAL A 80 -15.16 -6.90 -4.43
C VAL A 80 -15.26 -8.31 -3.83
N LEU A 81 -16.36 -9.03 -4.03
CA LEU A 81 -16.51 -10.41 -3.56
C LEU A 81 -15.51 -11.37 -4.23
N GLY A 82 -15.37 -11.28 -5.54
CA GLY A 82 -14.37 -12.05 -6.28
C GLY A 82 -12.94 -11.74 -5.83
N ALA A 83 -12.65 -10.46 -5.62
CA ALA A 83 -11.35 -10.01 -5.15
C ALA A 83 -11.04 -10.49 -3.70
N LEU A 84 -11.99 -10.46 -2.79
CA LEU A 84 -11.82 -11.02 -1.45
C LEU A 84 -11.66 -12.56 -1.49
N LEU A 85 -12.39 -13.23 -2.37
CA LEU A 85 -12.22 -14.67 -2.59
C LEU A 85 -10.81 -15.00 -3.09
N THR A 86 -10.26 -14.23 -4.03
CA THR A 86 -8.88 -14.43 -4.50
C THR A 86 -7.87 -14.19 -3.38
N ILE A 87 -8.10 -13.21 -2.49
CA ILE A 87 -7.24 -12.99 -1.31
C ILE A 87 -7.32 -14.20 -0.37
N CYS A 88 -8.52 -14.72 -0.07
CA CYS A 88 -8.69 -15.91 0.77
C CYS A 88 -7.94 -17.11 0.18
N ILE A 89 -8.13 -17.40 -1.11
CA ILE A 89 -7.47 -18.52 -1.80
C ILE A 89 -5.96 -18.33 -1.77
N GLY A 90 -5.46 -17.15 -2.12
CA GLY A 90 -4.03 -16.88 -2.14
C GLY A 90 -3.37 -16.97 -0.77
N CYS A 91 -4.04 -16.51 0.30
CA CYS A 91 -3.54 -16.69 1.67
C CYS A 91 -3.53 -18.18 2.09
N ALA A 92 -4.57 -18.93 1.76
CA ALA A 92 -4.64 -20.37 2.04
C ALA A 92 -3.57 -21.18 1.29
N LEU A 93 -3.28 -20.80 0.01
CA LEU A 93 -2.25 -21.44 -0.79
C LEU A 93 -0.86 -21.37 -0.16
N ARG A 94 -0.54 -20.32 0.62
CA ARG A 94 0.73 -20.20 1.33
C ARG A 94 0.96 -21.29 2.37
N PHE A 95 -0.11 -21.88 2.87
CA PHE A 95 -0.03 -23.04 3.78
C PHE A 95 -0.08 -24.36 3.02
N LEU A 96 -0.98 -24.47 2.05
CA LEU A 96 -1.18 -25.72 1.30
C LEU A 96 0.01 -26.05 0.38
N PHE A 97 0.65 -25.02 -0.17
CA PHE A 97 1.79 -25.15 -1.08
C PHE A 97 2.95 -24.23 -0.63
N PRO A 98 3.66 -24.59 0.48
CA PRO A 98 4.76 -23.80 1.02
C PRO A 98 6.05 -23.97 0.20
N THR A 99 5.95 -23.89 -1.12
CA THR A 99 7.06 -23.98 -2.09
C THR A 99 7.33 -22.62 -2.73
N ALA A 100 8.43 -22.49 -3.46
CA ALA A 100 8.78 -21.28 -4.18
C ALA A 100 7.67 -20.87 -5.17
N GLU A 101 7.23 -21.83 -6.00
CA GLU A 101 6.19 -21.63 -7.00
C GLU A 101 4.83 -21.31 -6.35
N GLY A 102 4.48 -22.00 -5.25
CA GLY A 102 3.26 -21.78 -4.51
C GLY A 102 3.20 -20.38 -3.91
N LEU A 103 4.31 -19.88 -3.37
CA LEU A 103 4.40 -18.50 -2.86
C LEU A 103 4.27 -17.46 -3.97
N ILE A 104 4.95 -17.65 -5.10
CA ILE A 104 4.86 -16.74 -6.25
C ILE A 104 3.43 -16.73 -6.82
N ALA A 105 2.83 -17.91 -7.03
CA ALA A 105 1.44 -18.02 -7.47
C ALA A 105 0.47 -17.34 -6.50
N SER A 106 0.66 -17.56 -5.17
CA SER A 106 -0.14 -16.88 -4.15
C SER A 106 -0.01 -15.38 -4.19
N ALA A 107 1.20 -14.85 -4.43
CA ALA A 107 1.44 -13.41 -4.53
C ALA A 107 0.70 -12.78 -5.72
N ILE A 108 0.65 -13.46 -6.87
CA ILE A 108 -0.12 -13.03 -8.04
C ILE A 108 -1.61 -13.03 -7.73
N ILE A 109 -2.13 -14.12 -7.15
CA ILE A 109 -3.56 -14.27 -6.84
C ILE A 109 -4.02 -13.22 -5.82
N ILE A 110 -3.27 -13.04 -4.73
CA ILE A 110 -3.57 -12.01 -3.72
C ILE A 110 -3.45 -10.62 -4.33
N GLY A 111 -2.38 -10.38 -5.09
CA GLY A 111 -2.12 -9.10 -5.75
C GLY A 111 -3.25 -8.68 -6.67
N LEU A 112 -3.83 -9.61 -7.43
CA LEU A 112 -5.00 -9.37 -8.27
C LEU A 112 -6.20 -8.93 -7.43
N GLY A 113 -6.51 -9.64 -6.33
CA GLY A 113 -7.61 -9.29 -5.44
C GLY A 113 -7.43 -7.92 -4.80
N VAL A 114 -6.24 -7.65 -4.27
CA VAL A 114 -5.92 -6.34 -3.66
C VAL A 114 -6.03 -5.21 -4.66
N ALA A 115 -5.52 -5.40 -5.88
CA ALA A 115 -5.57 -4.41 -6.94
C ALA A 115 -7.02 -4.06 -7.34
N LEU A 116 -7.89 -5.07 -7.48
CA LEU A 116 -9.31 -4.88 -7.79
C LEU A 116 -10.04 -4.13 -6.68
N ILE A 117 -9.77 -4.46 -5.40
CA ILE A 117 -10.38 -3.74 -4.28
C ILE A 117 -9.90 -2.30 -4.24
N GLN A 118 -8.61 -2.04 -4.39
CA GLN A 118 -8.08 -0.66 -4.36
C GLN A 118 -8.63 0.19 -5.51
N ALA A 119 -8.93 -0.40 -6.66
CA ALA A 119 -9.55 0.30 -7.77
C ALA A 119 -11.05 0.58 -7.53
N ALA A 120 -11.79 -0.33 -6.84
CA ALA A 120 -13.23 -0.25 -6.68
C ALA A 120 -13.67 0.48 -5.41
N PHE A 121 -12.97 0.22 -4.30
CA PHE A 121 -13.49 0.52 -2.97
C PHE A 121 -13.61 2.03 -2.65
N PRO A 122 -12.70 2.92 -3.09
CA PRO A 122 -12.88 4.35 -2.92
C PRO A 122 -14.16 4.91 -3.55
N GLY A 123 -14.55 4.38 -4.72
CA GLY A 123 -15.80 4.73 -5.39
C GLY A 123 -17.03 4.29 -4.59
N ILE A 124 -17.00 3.07 -4.05
CA ILE A 124 -18.04 2.52 -3.19
C ILE A 124 -18.21 3.39 -1.92
N ILE A 125 -17.10 3.72 -1.24
CA ILE A 125 -17.12 4.58 -0.04
C ILE A 125 -17.75 5.94 -0.37
N LYS A 126 -17.35 6.56 -1.47
CA LYS A 126 -17.88 7.86 -1.90
C LYS A 126 -19.40 7.82 -2.12
N ARG A 127 -19.92 6.73 -2.68
CA ARG A 127 -21.33 6.55 -2.94
C ARG A 127 -22.13 6.26 -1.66
N GLU A 128 -21.71 5.27 -0.89
CA GLU A 128 -22.44 4.82 0.30
C GLU A 128 -22.37 5.81 1.47
N PHE A 129 -21.31 6.61 1.54
CA PHE A 129 -21.05 7.57 2.61
C PHE A 129 -20.85 9.00 2.10
N SER A 130 -21.67 9.45 1.15
CA SER A 130 -21.53 10.76 0.49
C SER A 130 -21.41 11.95 1.45
N GLN A 131 -22.06 11.91 2.62
CA GLN A 131 -21.97 12.96 3.65
C GLN A 131 -20.77 12.81 4.59
N HIS A 132 -20.10 11.63 4.60
CA HIS A 132 -19.01 11.30 5.53
C HIS A 132 -17.79 10.71 4.80
N ILE A 133 -17.55 11.15 3.56
CA ILE A 133 -16.46 10.60 2.71
C ILE A 133 -15.11 10.67 3.43
N GLY A 134 -14.77 11.84 4.02
CA GLY A 134 -13.48 12.03 4.69
C GLY A 134 -13.22 11.03 5.83
N PRO A 135 -14.12 10.93 6.83
CA PRO A 135 -13.98 9.95 7.90
C PRO A 135 -13.91 8.49 7.42
N MET A 136 -14.69 8.12 6.40
CA MET A 136 -14.71 6.76 5.89
C MET A 136 -13.45 6.39 5.07
N MET A 137 -12.95 7.32 4.26
CA MET A 137 -11.66 7.16 3.59
C MET A 137 -10.51 7.12 4.61
N GLY A 138 -10.60 7.93 5.68
CA GLY A 138 -9.66 7.87 6.80
C GLY A 138 -9.67 6.49 7.48
N LEU A 139 -10.85 5.95 7.80
CA LEU A 139 -11.00 4.61 8.37
C LEU A 139 -10.41 3.55 7.44
N TYR A 140 -10.76 3.58 6.15
CA TYR A 140 -10.23 2.65 5.14
C TYR A 140 -8.70 2.68 5.10
N SER A 141 -8.11 3.88 5.03
CA SER A 141 -6.65 4.06 4.98
C SER A 141 -5.97 3.62 6.27
N ALA A 142 -6.56 3.95 7.44
CA ALA A 142 -6.04 3.52 8.74
C ALA A 142 -6.07 2.00 8.89
N MET A 143 -7.16 1.35 8.48
CA MET A 143 -7.28 -0.10 8.53
C MET A 143 -6.36 -0.80 7.55
N LEU A 144 -6.13 -0.22 6.36
CA LEU A 144 -5.16 -0.71 5.38
C LEU A 144 -3.74 -0.72 5.98
N MET A 145 -3.33 0.37 6.61
CA MET A 145 -2.01 0.48 7.24
C MET A 145 -1.92 -0.31 8.54
N GLY A 146 -2.99 -0.32 9.35
CA GLY A 146 -3.12 -1.15 10.55
C GLY A 146 -3.06 -2.65 10.25
N GLY A 147 -3.66 -3.08 9.14
CA GLY A 147 -3.51 -4.45 8.62
C GLY A 147 -2.06 -4.77 8.31
N GLY A 148 -1.33 -3.82 7.72
CA GLY A 148 0.11 -3.94 7.50
C GLY A 148 0.89 -4.12 8.81
N ALA A 149 0.57 -3.35 9.84
CA ALA A 149 1.17 -3.50 11.16
C ALA A 149 0.89 -4.87 11.78
N LEU A 150 -0.36 -5.34 11.68
CA LEU A 150 -0.74 -6.69 12.13
C LEU A 150 0.01 -7.77 11.36
N GLY A 151 0.18 -7.60 10.03
CA GLY A 151 0.97 -8.52 9.20
C GLY A 151 2.41 -8.67 9.70
N ALA A 152 3.08 -7.56 9.91
CA ALA A 152 4.46 -7.53 10.37
C ALA A 152 4.64 -8.10 11.80
N TRP A 153 3.65 -7.92 12.65
CA TRP A 153 3.71 -8.36 14.05
C TRP A 153 3.24 -9.80 14.26
N LEU A 154 2.05 -10.15 13.76
CA LEU A 154 1.42 -11.45 14.04
C LEU A 154 2.08 -12.60 13.27
N ALA A 155 2.55 -12.38 12.05
CA ALA A 155 3.15 -13.47 11.28
C ALA A 155 4.38 -14.09 11.96
N PRO A 156 5.35 -13.31 12.50
CA PRO A 156 6.43 -13.86 13.31
C PRO A 156 5.96 -14.56 14.59
N VAL A 157 4.97 -13.99 15.28
CA VAL A 157 4.43 -14.58 16.54
C VAL A 157 3.83 -15.95 16.25
N ILE A 158 2.97 -16.04 15.24
CA ILE A 158 2.33 -17.31 14.86
C ILE A 158 3.37 -18.33 14.38
N SER A 159 4.32 -17.89 13.55
CA SER A 159 5.42 -18.73 13.08
C SER A 159 6.30 -19.28 14.22
N ASN A 160 6.46 -18.54 15.31
CA ASN A 160 7.22 -19.00 16.46
C ASN A 160 6.44 -19.99 17.34
N ILE A 161 5.13 -19.76 17.53
CA ILE A 161 4.26 -20.65 18.33
C ILE A 161 4.05 -21.98 17.60
N THR A 162 3.82 -21.96 16.29
CA THR A 162 3.48 -23.15 15.50
C THR A 162 4.69 -23.83 14.88
N VAL A 163 5.88 -23.21 14.97
CA VAL A 163 7.11 -23.62 14.29
C VAL A 163 7.03 -23.58 12.74
N LEU A 164 5.84 -23.32 12.20
CA LEU A 164 5.56 -23.28 10.76
C LEU A 164 5.46 -21.82 10.25
N TRP A 165 6.43 -21.40 9.46
CA TRP A 165 6.39 -20.04 8.84
C TRP A 165 5.20 -19.85 7.90
N SER A 166 4.77 -20.94 7.22
CA SER A 166 3.63 -20.93 6.30
C SER A 166 2.31 -20.61 6.99
N LEU A 167 2.09 -21.07 8.24
CA LEU A 167 0.93 -20.70 9.05
C LEU A 167 0.94 -19.22 9.43
N GLY A 168 2.12 -18.63 9.69
CA GLY A 168 2.25 -17.20 9.92
C GLY A 168 1.76 -16.36 8.75
N LEU A 169 2.01 -16.81 7.51
CA LEU A 169 1.53 -16.15 6.29
C LEU A 169 0.06 -16.44 6.01
N ALA A 170 -0.40 -17.68 6.23
CA ALA A 170 -1.75 -18.12 5.90
C ALA A 170 -2.80 -17.67 6.92
N PHE A 171 -2.40 -17.26 8.14
CA PHE A 171 -3.31 -16.77 9.18
C PHE A 171 -4.26 -15.68 8.68
N PHE A 172 -3.81 -14.85 7.75
CA PHE A 172 -4.60 -13.77 7.19
C PHE A 172 -5.76 -14.24 6.28
N THR A 173 -5.88 -15.56 6.04
CA THR A 173 -7.11 -16.15 5.49
C THR A 173 -8.31 -15.88 6.39
N ILE A 174 -8.14 -15.91 7.73
CA ILE A 174 -9.24 -15.72 8.69
C ILE A 174 -9.88 -14.32 8.53
N PRO A 175 -9.14 -13.21 8.68
CA PRO A 175 -9.73 -11.89 8.48
C PRO A 175 -10.22 -11.67 7.03
N ALA A 176 -9.64 -12.34 6.03
CA ALA A 176 -10.11 -12.27 4.65
C ALA A 176 -11.49 -12.95 4.48
N VAL A 177 -11.71 -14.11 5.10
CA VAL A 177 -13.02 -14.76 5.14
C VAL A 177 -14.06 -13.90 5.87
N LEU A 178 -13.69 -13.30 7.01
CA LEU A 178 -14.58 -12.37 7.72
C LEU A 178 -14.97 -11.17 6.87
N ALA A 179 -14.01 -10.59 6.12
CA ALA A 179 -14.29 -9.51 5.17
C ALA A 179 -15.20 -9.97 4.02
N LEU A 180 -14.97 -11.17 3.49
CA LEU A 180 -15.79 -11.77 2.42
C LEU A 180 -17.24 -11.95 2.87
N VAL A 181 -17.44 -12.57 4.05
CA VAL A 181 -18.77 -12.80 4.64
C VAL A 181 -19.46 -11.46 4.94
N SER A 182 -18.77 -10.52 5.57
CA SER A 182 -19.31 -9.19 5.86
C SER A 182 -19.72 -8.46 4.56
N THR A 183 -18.88 -8.50 3.52
CA THR A 183 -19.18 -7.91 2.21
C THR A 183 -20.37 -8.59 1.55
N PHE A 184 -20.45 -9.92 1.64
CA PHE A 184 -21.57 -10.69 1.07
C PHE A 184 -22.91 -10.31 1.73
N ILE A 185 -22.94 -10.08 3.01
CA ILE A 185 -24.17 -9.76 3.75
C ILE A 185 -24.54 -8.28 3.61
N PHE A 186 -23.59 -7.37 3.76
CA PHE A 186 -23.86 -5.95 4.00
C PHE A 186 -23.59 -5.02 2.84
N LEU A 187 -22.76 -5.42 1.83
CA LEU A 187 -22.51 -4.54 0.69
C LEU A 187 -23.68 -4.58 -0.29
N PRO A 188 -24.37 -3.45 -0.55
CA PRO A 188 -25.53 -3.44 -1.45
C PRO A 188 -25.13 -3.75 -2.89
N SER A 189 -26.03 -4.43 -3.60
CA SER A 189 -25.87 -4.72 -5.03
C SER A 189 -26.48 -3.58 -5.84
N ILE A 190 -25.63 -2.67 -6.32
CA ILE A 190 -26.07 -1.58 -7.20
C ILE A 190 -25.35 -1.74 -8.54
N VAL A 191 -26.09 -1.63 -9.62
CA VAL A 191 -25.51 -1.59 -10.96
C VAL A 191 -24.88 -0.22 -11.14
N SER A 192 -23.56 -0.20 -11.36
CA SER A 192 -22.83 1.05 -11.61
C SER A 192 -23.32 1.66 -12.94
N SER A 193 -23.63 2.92 -12.92
CA SER A 193 -23.88 3.69 -14.14
C SER A 193 -22.58 3.78 -14.95
N THR A 194 -22.70 3.70 -16.25
CA THR A 194 -21.67 3.72 -17.30
C THR A 194 -20.38 4.44 -16.90
N ALA A 195 -19.26 3.71 -16.92
CA ALA A 195 -17.94 4.29 -16.83
C ALA A 195 -17.75 5.23 -18.02
N HIS A 196 -17.85 6.54 -17.79
CA HIS A 196 -17.34 7.50 -18.76
C HIS A 196 -15.85 7.25 -18.89
N LEU A 197 -15.41 6.83 -20.08
CA LEU A 197 -13.99 6.69 -20.42
C LEU A 197 -13.35 8.06 -20.21
N SER A 198 -12.68 8.19 -19.09
CA SER A 198 -12.00 9.40 -18.64
C SER A 198 -10.99 9.89 -19.68
N PRO A 199 -10.59 11.15 -19.66
CA PRO A 199 -9.64 11.76 -20.59
C PRO A 199 -8.19 11.24 -20.40
N VAL A 200 -8.03 9.95 -20.12
CA VAL A 200 -6.76 9.25 -19.84
C VAL A 200 -5.75 9.53 -20.93
N LYS A 201 -6.14 9.42 -22.21
CA LYS A 201 -5.24 9.67 -23.34
C LYS A 201 -4.74 11.12 -23.38
N THR A 202 -5.59 12.09 -23.02
CA THR A 202 -5.22 13.50 -22.99
C THR A 202 -4.29 13.78 -21.80
N LEU A 203 -4.57 13.22 -20.63
CA LEU A 203 -3.74 13.39 -19.43
C LEU A 203 -2.36 12.75 -19.59
N LEU A 204 -2.23 11.59 -20.24
CA LEU A 204 -0.94 10.94 -20.51
C LEU A 204 -0.02 11.77 -21.43
N LYS A 205 -0.56 12.68 -22.25
CA LYS A 205 0.25 13.60 -23.05
C LYS A 205 0.82 14.77 -22.23
N LYS A 206 0.36 14.98 -21.00
CA LYS A 206 0.78 16.11 -20.15
C LYS A 206 2.01 15.73 -19.33
N PRO A 207 3.12 16.50 -19.39
CA PRO A 207 4.33 16.22 -18.61
C PRO A 207 4.09 16.19 -17.10
N ARG A 208 3.06 16.90 -16.64
CA ARG A 208 2.65 16.95 -15.23
C ARG A 208 2.19 15.61 -14.70
N THR A 209 1.47 14.83 -15.50
CA THR A 209 1.03 13.48 -15.15
C THR A 209 2.24 12.60 -14.86
N TRP A 210 3.25 12.63 -15.71
CA TRP A 210 4.49 11.88 -15.53
C TRP A 210 5.30 12.32 -14.30
N LEU A 211 5.31 13.64 -14.03
CA LEU A 211 5.93 14.15 -12.81
C LEU A 211 5.27 13.59 -11.54
N LEU A 212 3.94 13.58 -11.50
CA LEU A 212 3.18 13.02 -10.39
C LEU A 212 3.40 11.51 -10.26
N MET A 213 3.36 10.77 -11.38
CA MET A 213 3.68 9.33 -11.40
C MET A 213 5.08 9.05 -10.85
N LEU A 214 6.08 9.84 -11.28
CA LEU A 214 7.46 9.68 -10.87
C LEU A 214 7.63 9.96 -9.36
N CYS A 215 7.11 11.09 -8.87
CA CYS A 215 7.20 11.43 -7.45
C CYS A 215 6.50 10.37 -6.58
N PHE A 216 5.28 9.98 -6.95
CA PHE A 216 4.53 8.94 -6.24
C PHE A 216 5.24 7.59 -6.29
N GLY A 217 5.78 7.22 -7.46
CA GLY A 217 6.47 5.96 -7.67
C GLY A 217 7.77 5.83 -6.87
N LEU A 218 8.60 6.88 -6.84
CA LEU A 218 9.85 6.88 -6.08
C LEU A 218 9.59 6.77 -4.56
N VAL A 219 8.61 7.51 -4.04
CA VAL A 219 8.22 7.43 -2.62
C VAL A 219 7.68 6.04 -2.27
N ASN A 220 6.76 5.51 -3.09
CA ASN A 220 6.20 4.18 -2.84
C ASN A 220 7.21 3.05 -3.12
N GLY A 221 8.22 3.28 -3.96
CA GLY A 221 9.37 2.40 -4.12
C GLY A 221 10.20 2.28 -2.84
N GLY A 222 10.39 3.41 -2.13
CA GLY A 222 10.95 3.42 -0.78
C GLY A 222 10.11 2.61 0.20
N TYR A 223 8.79 2.79 0.18
CA TYR A 223 7.86 2.02 1.00
C TYR A 223 7.96 0.50 0.73
N SER A 224 7.90 0.08 -0.54
CA SER A 224 7.94 -1.34 -0.89
C SER A 224 9.25 -2.00 -0.49
N SER A 225 10.37 -1.29 -0.63
CA SER A 225 11.69 -1.78 -0.19
C SER A 225 11.79 -1.88 1.34
N VAL A 226 11.27 -0.88 2.07
CA VAL A 226 11.24 -0.94 3.54
C VAL A 226 10.38 -2.10 4.03
N VAL A 227 9.23 -2.35 3.43
CA VAL A 227 8.37 -3.50 3.78
C VAL A 227 9.07 -4.83 3.53
N ALA A 228 9.83 -4.95 2.44
CA ALA A 228 10.54 -6.17 2.10
C ALA A 228 11.81 -6.37 2.95
N TRP A 229 12.58 -5.31 3.17
CA TRP A 229 13.98 -5.43 3.59
C TRP A 229 14.33 -4.83 4.95
N LEU A 230 13.45 -4.02 5.59
CA LEU A 230 13.74 -3.46 6.91
C LEU A 230 13.98 -4.57 7.95
N ALA A 231 13.07 -5.54 8.03
CA ALA A 231 13.23 -6.63 8.99
C ALA A 231 14.45 -7.51 8.70
N PRO A 232 14.70 -7.98 7.47
CA PRO A 232 15.93 -8.69 7.12
C PRO A 232 17.20 -7.91 7.44
N SER A 233 17.24 -6.59 7.14
CA SER A 233 18.43 -5.80 7.41
C SER A 233 18.80 -5.73 8.89
N PHE A 234 17.82 -5.70 9.81
CA PHE A 234 18.07 -5.77 11.24
C PHE A 234 18.36 -7.21 11.72
N GLN A 235 17.84 -8.24 11.04
CA GLN A 235 18.21 -9.63 11.31
C GLN A 235 19.69 -9.89 11.00
N ASP A 236 20.25 -9.28 9.94
CA ASP A 236 21.68 -9.32 9.64
C ASP A 236 22.54 -8.66 10.74
N HIS A 237 21.97 -7.73 11.52
CA HIS A 237 22.59 -7.14 12.71
C HIS A 237 22.28 -7.93 14.01
N GLY A 238 21.79 -9.17 13.90
CA GLY A 238 21.55 -10.05 15.04
C GLY A 238 20.20 -9.88 15.74
N TRP A 239 19.28 -9.06 15.20
CA TRP A 239 17.94 -8.93 15.77
C TRP A 239 17.12 -10.22 15.53
N SER A 240 16.28 -10.56 16.51
CA SER A 240 15.34 -11.66 16.33
C SER A 240 14.25 -11.32 15.31
N ILE A 241 13.65 -12.36 14.74
CA ILE A 241 12.50 -12.25 13.82
C ILE A 241 11.35 -11.44 14.46
N SER A 242 11.11 -11.68 15.77
CA SER A 242 10.07 -10.95 16.53
C SER A 242 10.40 -9.47 16.71
N GLN A 243 11.64 -9.14 17.06
CA GLN A 243 12.06 -7.74 17.23
C GLN A 243 12.00 -6.95 15.94
N SER A 244 12.52 -7.51 14.84
CA SER A 244 12.49 -6.86 13.52
C SER A 244 11.07 -6.73 12.97
N GLY A 245 10.18 -7.70 13.24
CA GLY A 245 8.76 -7.62 12.92
C GLY A 245 8.03 -6.51 13.69
N LYS A 246 8.34 -6.34 15.00
CA LYS A 246 7.80 -5.22 15.80
C LYS A 246 8.26 -3.86 15.28
N LEU A 247 9.51 -3.75 14.81
CA LEU A 247 10.03 -2.52 14.23
C LEU A 247 9.26 -2.15 12.95
N LEU A 248 9.00 -3.11 12.07
CA LEU A 248 8.20 -2.89 10.87
C LEU A 248 6.73 -2.58 11.20
N ALA A 249 6.16 -3.20 12.24
CA ALA A 249 4.83 -2.89 12.72
C ALA A 249 4.73 -1.45 13.25
N LEU A 250 5.73 -0.99 14.01
CA LEU A 250 5.81 0.39 14.49
C LEU A 250 5.87 1.41 13.33
N LEU A 251 6.66 1.11 12.30
CA LEU A 251 6.69 1.91 11.08
C LEU A 251 5.30 2.01 10.46
N ALA A 252 4.58 0.89 10.31
CA ALA A 252 3.25 0.86 9.71
C ALA A 252 2.21 1.63 10.56
N LEU A 253 2.31 1.59 11.90
CA LEU A 253 1.48 2.39 12.80
C LEU A 253 1.78 3.89 12.66
N SER A 254 3.05 4.27 12.59
CA SER A 254 3.46 5.65 12.35
C SER A 254 2.99 6.16 10.98
N GLN A 255 2.99 5.29 9.98
CA GLN A 255 2.40 5.55 8.67
C GLN A 255 0.90 5.85 8.77
N ALA A 256 0.15 5.00 9.49
CA ALA A 256 -1.29 5.19 9.67
C ALA A 256 -1.59 6.52 10.37
N ALA A 257 -0.86 6.82 11.45
CA ALA A 257 -1.03 8.06 12.19
C ALA A 257 -0.75 9.30 11.34
N SER A 258 0.34 9.30 10.55
CA SER A 258 0.68 10.44 9.69
C SER A 258 -0.25 10.60 8.49
N ALA A 259 -0.69 9.51 7.88
CA ALA A 259 -1.64 9.53 6.77
C ALA A 259 -3.01 10.07 7.18
N LEU A 260 -3.41 9.91 8.45
CA LEU A 260 -4.61 10.51 9.00
C LEU A 260 -4.43 11.97 9.40
N SER A 261 -3.35 12.28 10.11
CA SER A 261 -3.16 13.60 10.75
C SER A 261 -2.68 14.67 9.77
N LEU A 262 -1.71 14.37 8.89
CA LEU A 262 -1.11 15.39 8.03
C LEU A 262 -2.09 16.00 7.01
N PRO A 263 -3.00 15.26 6.36
CA PRO A 263 -4.05 15.85 5.53
C PRO A 263 -4.94 16.82 6.29
N ILE A 264 -5.28 16.51 7.55
CA ILE A 264 -6.12 17.37 8.39
C ILE A 264 -5.38 18.67 8.71
N LEU A 265 -4.12 18.59 9.11
CA LEU A 265 -3.27 19.75 9.40
C LEU A 265 -3.03 20.60 8.15
N ALA A 266 -2.80 19.96 7.02
CA ALA A 266 -2.57 20.64 5.75
C ALA A 266 -3.84 21.27 5.14
N ARG A 267 -5.06 20.94 5.61
CA ARG A 267 -6.33 21.33 5.00
C ARG A 267 -6.49 22.84 4.81
N LYS A 268 -5.98 23.64 5.73
CA LYS A 268 -6.07 25.10 5.70
C LYS A 268 -5.15 25.79 4.68
N TYR A 269 -4.17 25.07 4.16
CA TYR A 269 -3.15 25.62 3.26
C TYR A 269 -3.41 25.21 1.82
N LYS A 270 -3.45 26.17 0.89
CA LYS A 270 -3.57 25.90 -0.56
C LYS A 270 -2.28 25.27 -1.10
N ASP A 271 -1.13 25.69 -0.59
CA ASP A 271 0.18 25.15 -0.98
C ASP A 271 0.51 23.93 -0.09
N ARG A 272 0.55 22.76 -0.70
CA ARG A 272 0.86 21.49 -0.03
C ARG A 272 2.36 21.21 0.06
N ARG A 273 3.21 21.97 -0.65
CA ARG A 273 4.66 21.72 -0.74
C ARG A 273 5.38 21.74 0.62
N PRO A 274 5.13 22.67 1.55
CA PRO A 274 5.79 22.63 2.86
C PRO A 274 5.55 21.31 3.62
N TRP A 275 4.33 20.76 3.53
CA TRP A 275 3.95 19.48 4.14
C TRP A 275 4.60 18.29 3.42
N LEU A 276 4.69 18.34 2.08
CA LEU A 276 5.43 17.34 1.31
C LEU A 276 6.91 17.36 1.65
N TRP A 277 7.55 18.52 1.76
CA TRP A 277 8.94 18.62 2.18
C TRP A 277 9.15 18.10 3.60
N PHE A 278 8.26 18.41 4.53
CA PHE A 278 8.32 17.84 5.88
C PHE A 278 8.34 16.29 5.83
N THR A 279 7.44 15.68 5.08
CA THR A 279 7.39 14.22 4.97
C THR A 279 8.61 13.64 4.25
N LEU A 280 9.15 14.34 3.25
CA LEU A 280 10.36 13.94 2.55
C LEU A 280 11.61 14.09 3.43
N PHE A 281 11.69 15.12 4.28
CA PHE A 281 12.77 15.24 5.27
C PHE A 281 12.71 14.13 6.32
N MET A 282 11.52 13.69 6.73
CA MET A 282 11.36 12.50 7.58
C MET A 282 11.89 11.24 6.89
N GLN A 283 11.57 11.05 5.60
CA GLN A 283 12.10 9.93 4.82
C GLN A 283 13.62 10.04 4.66
N PHE A 284 14.14 11.24 4.38
CA PHE A 284 15.58 11.49 4.27
C PHE A 284 16.30 11.08 5.55
N ALA A 285 15.84 11.56 6.71
CA ALA A 285 16.40 11.22 8.01
C ALA A 285 16.36 9.70 8.28
N GLY A 286 15.22 9.06 7.98
CA GLY A 286 15.06 7.62 8.16
C GLY A 286 15.97 6.80 7.27
N PHE A 287 16.05 7.09 5.96
CA PHE A 287 16.94 6.37 5.05
C PHE A 287 18.43 6.65 5.34
N ALA A 288 18.79 7.89 5.71
CA ALA A 288 20.15 8.21 6.15
C ALA A 288 20.51 7.44 7.42
N GLY A 289 19.62 7.41 8.41
CA GLY A 289 19.79 6.62 9.62
C GLY A 289 20.02 5.14 9.33
N LEU A 290 19.19 4.52 8.49
CA LEU A 290 19.35 3.12 8.10
C LEU A 290 20.64 2.86 7.31
N ALA A 291 21.09 3.82 6.50
CA ALA A 291 22.30 3.66 5.69
C ALA A 291 23.59 3.78 6.49
N PHE A 292 23.64 4.69 7.48
CA PHE A 292 24.89 5.06 8.13
C PHE A 292 24.99 4.69 9.62
N ILE A 293 23.87 4.68 10.33
CA ILE A 293 23.83 4.44 11.79
C ILE A 293 22.57 3.65 12.19
N PRO A 294 22.31 2.47 11.61
CA PRO A 294 21.04 1.76 11.77
C PRO A 294 20.71 1.43 13.23
N GLU A 295 21.69 0.99 14.02
CA GLU A 295 21.48 0.54 15.40
C GLU A 295 21.38 1.70 16.43
N PHE A 296 21.92 2.88 16.11
CA PHE A 296 21.97 4.01 17.05
C PHE A 296 20.57 4.43 17.52
N ALA A 297 19.60 4.46 16.62
CA ALA A 297 18.22 4.86 16.94
C ALA A 297 17.20 4.19 16.01
N SER A 298 17.24 2.86 15.91
CA SER A 298 16.41 2.05 15.01
C SER A 298 14.92 2.37 15.07
N VAL A 299 14.41 2.58 16.30
CA VAL A 299 13.01 2.98 16.55
C VAL A 299 12.72 4.36 15.95
N LEU A 300 13.62 5.32 16.13
CA LEU A 300 13.46 6.67 15.57
C LEU A 300 13.46 6.64 14.04
N TRP A 301 14.35 5.85 13.42
CA TRP A 301 14.40 5.72 11.96
C TRP A 301 13.12 5.10 11.41
N ALA A 302 12.58 4.08 12.09
CA ALA A 302 11.30 3.48 11.71
C ALA A 302 10.13 4.47 11.83
N ILE A 303 10.08 5.28 12.90
CA ILE A 303 9.06 6.33 13.08
C ILE A 303 9.19 7.41 11.99
N CYS A 304 10.40 7.91 11.74
CA CYS A 304 10.65 8.91 10.70
C CYS A 304 10.21 8.41 9.33
N LEU A 305 10.60 7.17 8.95
CA LEU A 305 10.15 6.56 7.70
C LEU A 305 8.63 6.39 7.67
N GLY A 306 8.02 5.94 8.76
CA GLY A 306 6.58 5.79 8.85
C GLY A 306 5.86 7.11 8.62
N ILE A 307 6.23 8.16 9.37
CA ILE A 307 5.66 9.52 9.22
C ILE A 307 5.86 10.02 7.79
N GLY A 308 7.07 9.89 7.27
CA GLY A 308 7.43 10.38 5.95
C GLY A 308 6.67 9.67 4.83
N LEU A 309 6.66 8.35 4.83
CA LEU A 309 6.02 7.54 3.77
C LEU A 309 4.49 7.65 3.82
N GLY A 310 3.89 7.55 5.01
CA GLY A 310 2.43 7.62 5.16
C GLY A 310 1.87 9.00 4.83
N GLY A 311 2.49 10.05 5.37
CA GLY A 311 2.07 11.42 5.11
C GLY A 311 2.27 11.82 3.65
N CYS A 312 3.39 11.45 3.04
CA CYS A 312 3.66 11.74 1.63
C CYS A 312 2.65 11.04 0.71
N PHE A 313 2.32 9.77 0.99
CA PHE A 313 1.29 9.03 0.25
C PHE A 313 -0.05 9.77 0.26
N ALA A 314 -0.54 10.14 1.44
CA ALA A 314 -1.83 10.81 1.58
C ALA A 314 -1.83 12.22 0.94
N LEU A 315 -0.76 12.99 1.14
CA LEU A 315 -0.64 14.35 0.59
C LEU A 315 -0.49 14.35 -0.95
N THR A 316 0.21 13.39 -1.54
CA THR A 316 0.33 13.30 -3.00
C THR A 316 -0.99 12.96 -3.68
N LEU A 317 -1.85 12.15 -3.04
CA LEU A 317 -3.22 11.91 -3.51
C LEU A 317 -4.03 13.22 -3.52
N ILE A 318 -3.94 14.01 -2.45
CA ILE A 318 -4.62 15.31 -2.37
C ILE A 318 -4.09 16.27 -3.44
N VAL A 319 -2.77 16.33 -3.63
CA VAL A 319 -2.17 17.16 -4.68
C VAL A 319 -2.68 16.76 -6.06
N ALA A 320 -2.83 15.46 -6.36
CA ALA A 320 -3.39 15.02 -7.63
C ALA A 320 -4.85 15.50 -7.80
N LEU A 321 -5.65 15.41 -6.73
CA LEU A 321 -7.04 15.87 -6.75
C LEU A 321 -7.16 17.40 -6.83
N ASP A 322 -6.26 18.15 -6.20
CA ASP A 322 -6.23 19.61 -6.23
C ASP A 322 -5.89 20.19 -7.64
N HIS A 323 -5.48 19.37 -8.62
CA HIS A 323 -5.16 19.81 -9.97
C HIS A 323 -6.38 20.14 -10.84
N PHE A 324 -7.54 19.58 -10.54
CA PHE A 324 -8.77 19.80 -11.30
C PHE A 324 -9.95 20.05 -10.38
N GLU A 325 -10.78 21.05 -10.71
CA GLU A 325 -12.05 21.28 -10.03
C GLU A 325 -13.06 20.19 -10.39
N GLU A 326 -13.03 19.70 -11.63
CA GLU A 326 -13.91 18.66 -12.12
C GLU A 326 -13.54 17.28 -11.51
N PRO A 327 -14.46 16.62 -10.79
CA PRO A 327 -14.18 15.36 -10.09
C PRO A 327 -13.70 14.22 -11.00
N ASN A 328 -14.20 14.15 -12.25
CA ASN A 328 -13.84 13.09 -13.21
C ASN A 328 -12.38 13.23 -13.65
N ASN A 329 -11.93 14.45 -13.97
CA ASN A 329 -10.55 14.72 -14.37
C ASN A 329 -9.58 14.54 -13.19
N ALA A 330 -9.97 14.99 -11.99
CA ALA A 330 -9.20 14.80 -10.76
C ALA A 330 -9.04 13.31 -10.43
N GLY A 331 -10.13 12.55 -10.52
CA GLY A 331 -10.12 11.10 -10.31
C GLY A 331 -9.24 10.36 -11.33
N ALA A 332 -9.34 10.74 -12.62
CA ALA A 332 -8.53 10.15 -13.67
C ALA A 332 -7.02 10.43 -13.47
N LEU A 333 -6.65 11.67 -13.12
CA LEU A 333 -5.26 12.01 -12.82
C LEU A 333 -4.74 11.24 -11.61
N SER A 334 -5.54 11.11 -10.55
CA SER A 334 -5.18 10.34 -9.35
C SER A 334 -4.99 8.86 -9.67
N ALA A 335 -5.86 8.27 -10.49
CA ALA A 335 -5.75 6.88 -10.93
C ALA A 335 -4.49 6.65 -11.79
N LEU A 336 -4.19 7.57 -12.72
CA LEU A 336 -2.98 7.53 -13.53
C LEU A 336 -1.72 7.65 -12.67
N MET A 337 -1.69 8.60 -11.73
CA MET A 337 -0.58 8.77 -10.80
C MET A 337 -0.33 7.50 -10.00
N GLN A 338 -1.38 6.90 -9.44
CA GLN A 338 -1.25 5.65 -8.68
C GLN A 338 -0.85 4.47 -9.57
N GLY A 339 -1.49 4.32 -10.73
CA GLY A 339 -1.21 3.23 -11.66
C GLY A 339 0.24 3.22 -12.12
N GLY A 340 0.69 4.33 -12.74
CA GLY A 340 2.07 4.49 -13.18
C GLY A 340 3.07 4.47 -12.02
N GLY A 341 2.69 5.08 -10.88
CA GLY A 341 3.53 5.10 -9.70
C GLY A 341 3.72 3.72 -9.06
N PHE A 342 2.69 2.87 -8.99
CA PHE A 342 2.86 1.49 -8.48
C PHE A 342 3.68 0.61 -9.40
N LEU A 343 3.60 0.81 -10.74
CA LEU A 343 4.50 0.14 -11.68
C LEU A 343 5.97 0.51 -11.41
N LEU A 344 6.26 1.79 -11.18
CA LEU A 344 7.60 2.23 -10.80
C LEU A 344 8.01 1.69 -9.43
N ALA A 345 7.11 1.70 -8.44
CA ALA A 345 7.36 1.27 -7.07
C ALA A 345 7.54 -0.26 -6.93
N ALA A 346 7.18 -1.04 -7.92
CA ALA A 346 7.37 -2.48 -7.93
C ALA A 346 8.85 -2.89 -8.07
N ILE A 347 9.64 -2.10 -8.79
CA ILE A 347 11.02 -2.43 -9.17
C ILE A 347 12.02 -2.32 -7.99
N PRO A 348 11.98 -1.26 -7.15
CA PRO A 348 13.00 -1.03 -6.13
C PRO A 348 13.29 -2.19 -5.16
N PRO A 349 12.31 -2.97 -4.65
CA PRO A 349 12.64 -4.10 -3.77
C PRO A 349 13.53 -5.14 -4.44
N TRP A 350 13.28 -5.42 -5.72
CA TRP A 350 14.10 -6.32 -6.51
C TRP A 350 15.51 -5.74 -6.74
N PHE A 351 15.59 -4.45 -7.04
CA PHE A 351 16.87 -3.76 -7.23
C PHE A 351 17.70 -3.72 -5.94
N VAL A 352 17.08 -3.49 -4.79
CA VAL A 352 17.74 -3.55 -3.48
C VAL A 352 18.26 -4.96 -3.19
N ALA A 353 17.51 -6.01 -3.55
CA ALA A 353 17.98 -7.39 -3.42
C ALA A 353 19.22 -7.65 -4.29
N ALA A 354 19.22 -7.17 -5.55
CA ALA A 354 20.37 -7.29 -6.43
C ALA A 354 21.60 -6.52 -5.90
N LEU A 355 21.40 -5.31 -5.35
CA LEU A 355 22.46 -4.56 -4.69
C LEU A 355 23.01 -5.29 -3.47
N HIS A 356 22.13 -5.93 -2.67
CA HIS A 356 22.55 -6.72 -1.52
C HIS A 356 23.40 -7.93 -1.95
N ASP A 357 22.99 -8.67 -2.96
CA ASP A 357 23.76 -9.83 -3.45
C ASP A 357 25.13 -9.41 -3.97
N PHE A 358 25.25 -8.20 -4.53
CA PHE A 358 26.53 -7.67 -5.02
C PHE A 358 27.41 -7.10 -3.91
N THR A 359 26.83 -6.44 -2.88
CA THR A 359 27.58 -5.71 -1.85
C THR A 359 27.67 -6.43 -0.51
N GLY A 360 26.85 -7.47 -0.29
CA GLY A 360 26.73 -8.20 0.97
C GLY A 360 25.95 -7.43 2.06
N THR A 361 25.43 -6.24 1.75
CA THR A 361 24.73 -5.41 2.75
C THR A 361 23.54 -4.66 2.17
N TYR A 362 22.53 -4.32 3.01
CA TYR A 362 21.40 -3.46 2.60
C TYR A 362 21.76 -1.96 2.49
N LYS A 363 22.95 -1.56 2.93
CA LYS A 363 23.40 -0.15 2.94
C LYS A 363 23.26 0.53 1.58
N ALA A 364 23.70 -0.16 0.49
CA ALA A 364 23.60 0.38 -0.86
C ALA A 364 22.14 0.63 -1.28
N GLY A 365 21.21 -0.24 -0.88
CA GLY A 365 19.77 -0.07 -1.10
C GLY A 365 19.20 1.15 -0.37
N TRP A 366 19.61 1.38 0.88
CA TRP A 366 19.17 2.56 1.63
C TRP A 366 19.73 3.86 1.04
N ILE A 367 20.98 3.86 0.58
CA ILE A 367 21.58 5.00 -0.14
C ILE A 367 20.83 5.27 -1.45
N PHE A 368 20.45 4.23 -2.20
CA PHE A 368 19.63 4.40 -3.40
C PHE A 368 18.31 5.13 -3.09
N HIS A 369 17.62 4.76 -2.01
CA HIS A 369 16.39 5.44 -1.60
C HIS A 369 16.65 6.85 -1.07
N LEU A 370 17.76 7.08 -0.40
CA LEU A 370 18.20 8.42 0.03
C LEU A 370 18.35 9.35 -1.19
N CYS A 371 19.04 8.90 -2.25
CA CYS A 371 19.16 9.63 -3.51
C CYS A 371 17.79 9.86 -4.17
N SER A 372 16.92 8.85 -4.14
CA SER A 372 15.55 8.96 -4.68
C SER A 372 14.74 10.04 -3.94
N VAL A 373 14.84 10.11 -2.61
CA VAL A 373 14.17 11.14 -1.80
C VAL A 373 14.71 12.52 -2.12
N ILE A 374 16.02 12.69 -2.26
CA ILE A 374 16.63 13.97 -2.68
C ILE A 374 16.06 14.42 -4.03
N LEU A 375 15.98 13.51 -5.00
CA LEU A 375 15.38 13.79 -6.29
C LEU A 375 13.93 14.27 -6.15
N VAL A 376 13.12 13.60 -5.34
CA VAL A 376 11.72 14.00 -5.12
C VAL A 376 11.62 15.36 -4.41
N ILE A 377 12.50 15.68 -3.44
CA ILE A 377 12.56 17.00 -2.78
C ILE A 377 12.72 18.12 -3.83
N VAL A 378 13.61 17.91 -4.81
CA VAL A 378 13.81 18.87 -5.91
C VAL A 378 12.59 18.93 -6.83
N LEU A 379 12.00 17.78 -7.18
CA LEU A 379 10.86 17.73 -8.07
C LEU A 379 9.58 18.37 -7.47
N VAL A 380 9.40 18.31 -6.15
CA VAL A 380 8.27 18.92 -5.44
C VAL A 380 8.21 20.44 -5.63
N VAL A 381 9.33 21.11 -5.89
CA VAL A 381 9.35 22.55 -6.24
C VAL A 381 8.39 22.84 -7.41
N ARG A 382 8.33 21.92 -8.38
CA ARG A 382 7.45 22.05 -9.56
C ARG A 382 5.97 21.84 -9.24
N LEU A 383 5.59 21.35 -8.06
CA LEU A 383 4.21 21.12 -7.64
C LEU A 383 3.54 22.37 -7.04
N ALA A 384 3.95 23.58 -7.46
CA ALA A 384 3.34 24.83 -7.01
C ALA A 384 1.86 24.94 -7.48
N PRO A 385 0.92 25.39 -6.62
CA PRO A 385 -0.49 25.57 -7.01
C PRO A 385 -0.71 26.46 -8.22
N ARG A 386 0.13 27.52 -8.37
CA ARG A 386 0.09 28.43 -9.54
C ARG A 386 0.34 27.73 -10.88
N SER A 387 0.86 26.50 -10.86
CA SER A 387 1.15 25.71 -12.06
C SER A 387 0.07 24.67 -12.37
N TYR A 388 -0.98 24.54 -11.57
CA TYR A 388 -2.06 23.57 -11.78
C TYR A 388 -2.89 23.92 -13.02
N ASN A 389 -3.19 25.22 -13.24
CA ASN A 389 -3.93 25.71 -14.41
C ASN A 389 -3.20 25.52 -15.76
N LYS A 390 -1.94 25.07 -15.78
CA LYS A 390 -1.22 24.76 -17.02
C LYS A 390 -1.55 23.38 -17.61
N ILE A 391 -2.53 22.69 -17.03
CA ILE A 391 -3.01 21.38 -17.50
C ILE A 391 -4.23 21.55 -18.43
N HIS A 392 -4.74 22.78 -18.60
CA HIS A 392 -5.83 23.09 -19.56
C HIS A 392 -5.32 23.24 -20.97
#